data_a6c79c7e0a4cf6bd122efc1596228a8e
#
_entry.id   a6c79c7e0a4cf6bd122efc1596228a8e
#
_cell.length_a   1.000
_cell.length_b   1.000
_cell.length_c   1.000
_cell.angle_alpha   90.00
_cell.angle_beta   90.00
_cell.angle_gamma   90.00
#
_symmetry.space_group_name_H-M   'P 1'
#
loop_
_entity.id
_entity.type
_entity.pdbx_description
1 polymer ?
#
loop_
_entity_poly.entity_id
_entity_poly.type
_entity_poly.pdbx_seq_one_letter_code
_entity_poly.pdbx_strand_id
1 'polypeptide(L)'
;EYVRNKGIKVALAINPDTPVEKIVPFLDKIDQVLLMSVQPGFGGQKFRNEVIDKIVFLKKMMANQGYVIPLEIDGGINDVTANKVKTAGADIVVAGSYIFKHGMIKDQIDKLKCVMK
;
A
#
# COMPACT_ATOMS: atom_id res chain seq x y z
N GLU A 1 10.29 4.94 17.91
CA GLU A 1 10.91 3.98 18.83
C GLU A 1 10.20 3.86 20.16
N TYR A 2 9.75 4.97 20.73
CA TYR A 2 8.98 4.90 21.98
C TYR A 2 7.78 3.96 21.86
N VAL A 3 7.05 4.06 20.75
CA VAL A 3 5.87 3.22 20.50
C VAL A 3 6.27 1.74 20.39
N ARG A 4 7.35 1.45 19.68
CA ARG A 4 7.84 0.08 19.52
C ARG A 4 8.33 -0.50 20.85
N ASN A 5 8.96 0.30 21.66
CA ASN A 5 9.42 -0.13 22.96
C ASN A 5 8.28 -0.54 23.88
N LYS A 6 7.05 -0.09 23.60
CA LYS A 6 5.85 -0.49 24.33
C LYS A 6 5.19 -1.75 23.73
N GLY A 7 5.84 -2.39 22.75
CA GLY A 7 5.30 -3.58 22.11
C GLY A 7 4.27 -3.31 21.03
N ILE A 8 4.15 -2.05 20.59
CA ILE A 8 3.21 -1.63 19.55
C ILE A 8 3.95 -1.51 18.24
N LYS A 9 3.34 -2.01 17.14
CA LYS A 9 3.91 -1.88 15.81
C LYS A 9 3.65 -0.49 15.25
N VAL A 10 4.61 0.01 14.47
CA VAL A 10 4.54 1.34 13.86
C VAL A 10 4.36 1.19 12.35
N ALA A 11 3.27 1.75 11.83
CA ALA A 11 3.03 1.86 10.39
C ALA A 11 3.18 3.32 9.98
N LEU A 12 3.88 3.56 8.89
CA LEU A 12 4.06 4.91 8.35
C LEU A 12 3.24 5.07 7.09
N ALA A 13 2.38 6.09 7.06
CA ALA A 13 1.53 6.39 5.91
C ALA A 13 2.12 7.53 5.09
N ILE A 14 2.10 7.39 3.77
CA ILE A 14 2.66 8.38 2.84
C ILE A 14 1.60 8.76 1.82
N ASN A 15 1.42 10.07 1.63
CA ASN A 15 0.52 10.62 0.61
C ASN A 15 1.13 10.43 -0.79
N PRO A 16 0.29 10.43 -1.86
CA PRO A 16 0.80 10.27 -3.21
C PRO A 16 1.84 11.30 -3.62
N ASP A 17 1.75 12.50 -3.07
CA ASP A 17 2.65 13.59 -3.40
C ASP A 17 3.92 13.64 -2.57
N THR A 18 4.04 12.79 -1.56
CA THR A 18 5.22 12.75 -0.70
C THR A 18 6.31 11.89 -1.34
N PRO A 19 7.53 12.41 -1.49
CA PRO A 19 8.63 11.60 -2.03
C PRO A 19 8.96 10.43 -1.10
N VAL A 20 9.02 9.23 -1.67
CA VAL A 20 9.29 8.02 -0.88
C VAL A 20 10.72 7.98 -0.35
N GLU A 21 11.62 8.72 -0.96
CA GLU A 21 13.01 8.83 -0.52
C GLU A 21 13.12 9.34 0.91
N LYS A 22 12.11 10.09 1.36
CA LYS A 22 12.09 10.66 2.72
C LYS A 22 11.98 9.60 3.81
N ILE A 23 11.41 8.43 3.50
CA ILE A 23 11.25 7.39 4.52
C ILE A 23 12.39 6.38 4.55
N VAL A 24 13.23 6.37 3.52
CA VAL A 24 14.34 5.40 3.45
C VAL A 24 15.22 5.40 4.71
N PRO A 25 15.59 6.56 5.29
CA PRO A 25 16.39 6.57 6.51
C PRO A 25 15.70 5.97 7.74
N PHE A 26 14.38 5.79 7.69
CA PHE A 26 13.58 5.34 8.84
C PHE A 26 13.07 3.91 8.69
N LEU A 27 13.49 3.19 7.64
CA LEU A 27 13.00 1.82 7.39
C LEU A 27 13.31 0.88 8.56
N ASP A 28 14.39 1.11 9.28
CA ASP A 28 14.74 0.30 10.45
C ASP A 28 13.84 0.55 11.66
N LYS A 29 13.01 1.58 11.62
CA LYS A 29 12.19 2.01 12.77
C LYS A 29 10.71 1.76 12.57
N ILE A 30 10.31 1.20 11.44
CA ILE A 30 8.90 0.99 11.12
C ILE A 30 8.63 -0.48 10.82
N ASP A 31 7.39 -0.88 11.05
CA ASP A 31 6.94 -2.27 10.86
C ASP A 31 6.13 -2.44 9.59
N GLN A 32 5.58 -1.36 9.06
CA GLN A 32 4.74 -1.40 7.86
C GLN A 32 4.73 -0.04 7.17
N VAL A 33 4.61 -0.04 5.85
CA VAL A 33 4.46 1.20 5.07
C VAL A 33 3.11 1.16 4.37
N LEU A 34 2.36 2.26 4.49
CA LEU A 34 1.11 2.47 3.77
C LEU A 34 1.32 3.56 2.73
N LEU A 35 1.19 3.22 1.45
CA LEU A 35 1.20 4.19 0.37
C LEU A 35 -0.23 4.50 -0.02
N MET A 36 -0.59 5.79 0.06
CA MET A 36 -1.86 6.26 -0.46
C MET A 36 -1.74 6.41 -1.97
N SER A 37 -2.65 5.79 -2.71
CA SER A 37 -2.68 5.87 -4.18
C SER A 37 -3.69 6.89 -4.70
N VAL A 38 -4.38 7.58 -3.78
CA VAL A 38 -5.24 8.74 -4.06
C VAL A 38 -5.00 9.76 -2.96
N GLN A 39 -5.38 11.02 -3.19
CA GLN A 39 -5.30 12.04 -2.16
C GLN A 39 -6.25 11.68 -1.01
N PRO A 40 -5.77 11.64 0.26
CA PRO A 40 -6.62 11.25 1.40
C PRO A 40 -7.80 12.20 1.62
N GLY A 41 -8.87 11.65 2.19
CA GLY A 41 -10.05 12.44 2.56
C GLY A 41 -11.11 12.54 1.48
N PHE A 42 -10.88 12.03 0.30
CA PHE A 42 -11.83 12.08 -0.82
C PHE A 42 -12.11 10.67 -1.33
N GLY A 43 -13.27 10.13 -0.99
CA GLY A 43 -13.65 8.80 -1.45
C GLY A 43 -13.86 8.75 -2.96
N GLY A 44 -13.54 7.62 -3.56
CA GLY A 44 -13.81 7.37 -4.98
C GLY A 44 -12.88 8.05 -5.96
N GLN A 45 -11.76 8.58 -5.51
CA GLN A 45 -10.78 9.18 -6.40
C GLN A 45 -10.09 8.13 -7.25
N LYS A 46 -9.61 8.57 -8.41
CA LYS A 46 -8.86 7.69 -9.32
C LYS A 46 -7.51 7.31 -8.74
N PHE A 47 -7.15 6.04 -8.97
CA PHE A 47 -5.82 5.53 -8.66
C PHE A 47 -4.76 6.32 -9.42
N ARG A 48 -3.70 6.70 -8.73
CA ARG A 48 -2.60 7.46 -9.32
C ARG A 48 -1.47 6.51 -9.70
N ASN A 49 -1.23 6.39 -11.01
CA ASN A 49 -0.27 5.41 -11.54
C ASN A 49 1.18 5.68 -11.12
N GLU A 50 1.53 6.90 -10.76
CA GLU A 50 2.88 7.20 -10.27
C GLU A 50 3.23 6.44 -8.99
N VAL A 51 2.24 5.92 -8.28
CA VAL A 51 2.46 5.08 -7.10
C VAL A 51 3.17 3.78 -7.47
N ILE A 52 2.95 3.27 -8.67
CA ILE A 52 3.62 2.05 -9.13
C ILE A 52 5.14 2.20 -9.05
N ASP A 53 5.68 3.31 -9.53
CA ASP A 53 7.12 3.57 -9.47
C ASP A 53 7.61 3.67 -8.03
N LYS A 54 6.80 4.24 -7.14
CA LYS A 54 7.13 4.33 -5.71
C LYS A 54 7.21 2.95 -5.06
N ILE A 55 6.28 2.06 -5.42
CA ILE A 55 6.28 0.68 -4.90
C ILE A 55 7.57 -0.03 -5.32
N VAL A 56 7.91 0.05 -6.61
CA VAL A 56 9.11 -0.58 -7.14
C VAL A 56 10.36 -0.04 -6.43
N PHE A 57 10.45 1.27 -6.27
CA PHE A 57 11.57 1.91 -5.62
C PHE A 57 11.72 1.43 -4.17
N LEU A 58 10.63 1.45 -3.41
CA LEU A 58 10.66 1.05 -1.99
C LEU A 58 11.04 -0.41 -1.82
N LYS A 59 10.47 -1.30 -2.62
CA LYS A 59 10.80 -2.73 -2.55
C LYS A 59 12.26 -2.97 -2.86
N LYS A 60 12.80 -2.25 -3.84
CA LYS A 60 14.21 -2.36 -4.19
C LYS A 60 15.10 -1.87 -3.05
N MET A 61 14.76 -0.75 -2.43
CA MET A 61 15.54 -0.21 -1.32
C MET A 61 15.49 -1.13 -0.10
N MET A 62 14.30 -1.69 0.20
CA MET A 62 14.16 -2.66 1.29
C MET A 62 15.04 -3.89 1.04
N ALA A 63 15.02 -4.43 -0.17
CA ALA A 63 15.83 -5.60 -0.52
C ALA A 63 17.31 -5.30 -0.40
N ASN A 64 17.75 -4.14 -0.87
CA ASN A 64 19.16 -3.73 -0.80
C ASN A 64 19.66 -3.58 0.63
N GLN A 65 18.80 -3.17 1.55
CA GLN A 65 19.15 -2.95 2.94
C GLN A 65 18.81 -4.15 3.85
N GLY A 66 18.24 -5.20 3.29
CA GLY A 66 17.92 -6.41 4.05
C GLY A 66 16.67 -6.32 4.89
N TYR A 67 15.77 -5.39 4.60
CA TYR A 67 14.50 -5.26 5.32
C TYR A 67 13.38 -6.02 4.61
N VAL A 68 12.50 -6.65 5.42
CA VAL A 68 11.28 -7.28 4.93
C VAL A 68 10.12 -6.60 5.64
N ILE A 69 9.59 -5.55 5.03
CA ILE A 69 8.54 -4.72 5.61
C ILE A 69 7.32 -4.78 4.69
N PRO A 70 6.12 -5.15 5.23
CA PRO A 70 4.91 -5.19 4.42
C PRO A 70 4.58 -3.82 3.85
N LEU A 71 4.19 -3.80 2.58
CA LEU A 71 3.81 -2.59 1.86
C LEU A 71 2.33 -2.65 1.52
N GLU A 72 1.54 -1.73 2.07
CA GLU A 72 0.11 -1.65 1.91
C GLU A 72 -0.25 -0.49 1.01
N ILE A 73 -1.23 -0.69 0.13
CA ILE A 73 -1.69 0.33 -0.82
C ILE A 73 -3.17 0.61 -0.56
N ASP A 74 -3.50 1.88 -0.40
CA ASP A 74 -4.88 2.32 -0.14
C ASP A 74 -5.27 3.41 -1.13
N GLY A 75 -6.38 3.21 -1.82
CA GLY A 75 -6.97 4.21 -2.71
C GLY A 75 -7.12 3.73 -4.14
N GLY A 76 -8.35 3.73 -4.63
CA GLY A 76 -8.65 3.38 -6.01
C GLY A 76 -8.40 1.93 -6.38
N ILE A 77 -8.45 1.03 -5.40
CA ILE A 77 -8.18 -0.40 -5.63
C ILE A 77 -9.40 -1.09 -6.22
N ASN A 78 -9.16 -1.81 -7.32
CA ASN A 78 -10.10 -2.71 -7.94
C ASN A 78 -9.30 -3.90 -8.50
N ASP A 79 -9.93 -4.78 -9.26
CA ASP A 79 -9.23 -5.96 -9.79
C ASP A 79 -8.07 -5.60 -10.73
N VAL A 80 -8.20 -4.50 -11.49
CA VAL A 80 -7.16 -4.06 -12.41
C VAL A 80 -6.00 -3.40 -11.66
N THR A 81 -6.29 -2.44 -10.80
CA THR A 81 -5.23 -1.73 -10.07
C THR A 81 -4.56 -2.62 -9.03
N ALA A 82 -5.31 -3.56 -8.42
CA ALA A 82 -4.72 -4.55 -7.51
C ALA A 82 -3.65 -5.37 -8.22
N ASN A 83 -3.92 -5.79 -9.46
CA ASN A 83 -2.93 -6.53 -10.23
C ASN A 83 -1.69 -5.70 -10.51
N LYS A 84 -1.86 -4.42 -10.83
CA LYS A 84 -0.73 -3.51 -11.06
C LYS A 84 0.16 -3.37 -9.84
N VAL A 85 -0.45 -3.14 -8.66
CA VAL A 85 0.34 -2.94 -7.44
C VAL A 85 0.98 -4.24 -6.95
N LYS A 86 0.29 -5.36 -7.11
CA LYS A 86 0.87 -6.67 -6.79
C LYS A 86 2.10 -6.95 -7.63
N THR A 87 2.00 -6.73 -8.93
CA THR A 87 3.12 -6.94 -9.86
C THR A 87 4.31 -6.06 -9.48
N ALA A 88 4.06 -4.86 -8.99
CA ALA A 88 5.10 -3.94 -8.55
C ALA A 88 5.72 -4.35 -7.21
N GLY A 89 5.04 -5.18 -6.40
CA GLY A 89 5.57 -5.70 -5.16
C GLY A 89 4.75 -5.43 -3.90
N ALA A 90 3.53 -4.91 -4.02
CA ALA A 90 2.67 -4.66 -2.86
C ALA A 90 2.25 -5.96 -2.19
N ASP A 91 2.16 -5.94 -0.87
CA ASP A 91 1.78 -7.10 -0.05
C ASP A 91 0.32 -7.07 0.39
N ILE A 92 -0.24 -5.89 0.59
CA ILE A 92 -1.58 -5.69 1.14
C ILE A 92 -2.27 -4.60 0.32
N VAL A 93 -3.57 -4.79 0.03
CA VAL A 93 -4.38 -3.76 -0.60
C VAL A 93 -5.60 -3.47 0.26
N VAL A 94 -6.02 -2.20 0.29
CA VAL A 94 -7.24 -1.77 0.96
C VAL A 94 -8.24 -1.38 -0.10
N ALA A 95 -9.42 -1.99 -0.07
CA ALA A 95 -10.45 -1.78 -1.07
C ALA A 95 -11.80 -1.54 -0.38
N GLY A 96 -12.26 -0.29 -0.40
CA GLY A 96 -13.57 0.07 0.16
C GLY A 96 -14.62 0.22 -0.91
N SER A 97 -14.50 1.27 -1.73
CA SER A 97 -15.51 1.58 -2.76
C SER A 97 -15.76 0.42 -3.73
N TYR A 98 -14.70 -0.26 -4.15
CA TYR A 98 -14.82 -1.38 -5.07
C TYR A 98 -15.70 -2.49 -4.49
N ILE A 99 -15.48 -2.81 -3.20
CA ILE A 99 -16.23 -3.88 -2.50
C ILE A 99 -17.70 -3.49 -2.33
N PHE A 100 -17.96 -2.30 -1.79
CA PHE A 100 -19.29 -1.90 -1.38
C PHE A 100 -20.14 -1.31 -2.51
N LYS A 101 -19.52 -0.67 -3.47
CA LYS A 101 -20.21 0.03 -4.56
C LYS A 101 -20.84 -0.94 -5.56
N HIS A 102 -20.30 -2.13 -5.71
CA HIS A 102 -20.76 -3.11 -6.70
C HIS A 102 -21.70 -4.17 -6.11
N GLY A 103 -22.06 -4.07 -4.84
CA GLY A 103 -23.16 -4.82 -4.24
C GLY A 103 -22.91 -6.29 -3.88
N MET A 104 -21.99 -6.95 -4.54
CA MET A 104 -21.68 -8.38 -4.31
C MET A 104 -20.39 -8.50 -3.53
N ILE A 105 -20.46 -8.21 -2.23
CA ILE A 105 -19.28 -8.09 -1.36
C ILE A 105 -18.37 -9.32 -1.45
N LYS A 106 -18.97 -10.52 -1.28
CA LYS A 106 -18.18 -11.75 -1.30
C LYS A 106 -17.46 -11.94 -2.63
N ASP A 107 -18.15 -11.73 -3.74
CA ASP A 107 -17.57 -11.92 -5.07
C ASP A 107 -16.42 -10.95 -5.32
N GLN A 108 -16.57 -9.69 -4.89
CA GLN A 108 -15.51 -8.69 -5.06
C GLN A 108 -14.29 -9.01 -4.20
N ILE A 109 -14.50 -9.49 -2.98
CA ILE A 109 -13.39 -9.93 -2.13
C ILE A 109 -12.67 -11.11 -2.76
N ASP A 110 -13.41 -12.08 -3.29
CA ASP A 110 -12.83 -13.25 -3.93
C ASP A 110 -12.01 -12.88 -5.17
N LYS A 111 -12.47 -11.92 -5.97
CA LYS A 111 -11.71 -11.41 -7.11
C LYS A 111 -10.38 -10.81 -6.67
N LEU A 112 -10.39 -9.98 -5.63
CA LEU A 112 -9.16 -9.36 -5.14
C LEU A 112 -8.19 -10.39 -4.56
N LYS A 113 -8.70 -11.38 -3.84
CA LYS A 113 -7.85 -12.45 -3.31
C LYS A 113 -7.19 -13.25 -4.42
N CYS A 114 -7.93 -13.52 -5.50
CA CYS A 114 -7.37 -14.20 -6.67
C CYS A 114 -6.22 -13.40 -7.29
N VAL A 115 -6.41 -12.10 -7.44
CA VAL A 115 -5.38 -11.22 -8.00
C VAL A 115 -4.14 -11.18 -7.12
N MET A 116 -4.33 -11.12 -5.78
CA MET A 116 -3.23 -10.94 -4.83
C MET A 116 -2.48 -12.24 -4.47
N LYS A 117 -2.94 -13.36 -5.00
CA LYS A 117 -2.17 -14.60 -4.85
C LYS A 117 -0.87 -14.56 -5.68
#